data_7b002660c4ea7b57f730598425022c90
#
_entry.id   7b002660c4ea7b57f730598425022c90
#
_cell.length_a   1.000
_cell.length_b   1.000
_cell.length_c   1.000
_cell.angle_alpha   90.00
_cell.angle_beta   90.00
_cell.angle_gamma   90.00
#
_symmetry.space_group_name_H-M   'P 1'
#
loop_
_entity.id
_entity.type
_entity.pdbx_description
1 polymer ?
#
loop_
_entity_poly.entity_id
_entity_poly.type
_entity_poly.pdbx_seq_one_letter_code
_entity_poly.pdbx_strand_id
1 'polypeptide(L)'
;MKQKAFCLLLFLFICESLFEQRILEKEIYRLPTTWELFVNALIFVESRGDENAVGSKNDVGVLQITPIYVEEVNRILGKNIYNLEDRYSKEKSLEMFEIVQMYHNPQKNVDKAIKLHNPRAGKQYAVKIKRQMDYLRTK
;
A
#
# COMPACT_ATOMS: atom_id res chain seq x y z
N MET A 1 19.60 -41.47 -27.71
CA MET A 1 18.33 -40.76 -27.46
C MET A 1 18.25 -40.16 -26.04
N LYS A 2 18.68 -40.85 -24.98
CA LYS A 2 18.61 -40.36 -23.58
C LYS A 2 19.43 -39.08 -23.29
N GLN A 3 20.58 -38.92 -23.93
CA GLN A 3 21.50 -37.78 -23.74
C GLN A 3 20.92 -36.46 -24.30
N LYS A 4 20.20 -36.50 -25.42
CA LYS A 4 19.56 -35.33 -26.01
C LYS A 4 18.37 -34.82 -25.17
N ALA A 5 17.61 -35.75 -24.57
CA ALA A 5 16.50 -35.41 -23.68
C ALA A 5 16.97 -34.75 -22.39
N PHE A 6 18.12 -35.22 -21.84
CA PHE A 6 18.72 -34.66 -20.64
C PHE A 6 19.24 -33.23 -20.87
N CYS A 7 19.89 -32.95 -22.00
CA CYS A 7 20.33 -31.58 -22.36
C CYS A 7 19.16 -30.63 -22.56
N LEU A 8 18.08 -31.11 -23.13
CA LEU A 8 16.86 -30.25 -23.33
C LEU A 8 16.21 -29.88 -22.00
N LEU A 9 16.12 -30.84 -21.06
CA LEU A 9 15.58 -30.57 -19.72
C LEU A 9 16.45 -29.59 -18.92
N LEU A 10 17.80 -29.78 -19.00
CA LEU A 10 18.73 -28.85 -18.35
C LEU A 10 18.63 -27.44 -18.92
N PHE A 11 18.47 -27.30 -20.25
CA PHE A 11 18.31 -26.03 -20.91
C PHE A 11 17.02 -25.32 -20.51
N LEU A 12 15.89 -26.05 -20.39
CA LEU A 12 14.63 -25.50 -19.92
C LEU A 12 14.74 -25.01 -18.47
N PHE A 13 15.38 -25.77 -17.59
CA PHE A 13 15.55 -25.39 -16.18
C PHE A 13 16.42 -24.13 -16.02
N ILE A 14 17.47 -24.00 -16.82
CA ILE A 14 18.33 -22.79 -16.85
C ILE A 14 17.53 -21.59 -17.39
N CYS A 15 16.71 -21.80 -18.41
CA CYS A 15 15.91 -20.74 -19.01
C CYS A 15 14.85 -20.21 -18.05
N GLU A 16 14.20 -21.09 -17.27
CA GLU A 16 13.23 -20.69 -16.23
C GLU A 16 13.93 -19.90 -15.10
N SER A 17 15.08 -20.37 -14.62
CA SER A 17 15.81 -19.67 -13.55
C SER A 17 16.30 -18.27 -13.98
N LEU A 18 16.76 -18.13 -15.22
CA LEU A 18 17.17 -16.85 -15.78
C LEU A 18 15.97 -15.89 -15.98
N PHE A 19 14.81 -16.45 -16.33
CA PHE A 19 13.57 -15.68 -16.48
C PHE A 19 13.09 -15.15 -15.13
N GLU A 20 13.09 -15.98 -14.08
CA GLU A 20 12.75 -15.57 -12.71
C GLU A 20 13.73 -14.51 -12.17
N GLN A 21 15.04 -14.68 -12.37
CA GLN A 21 16.04 -13.68 -11.98
C GLN A 21 15.81 -12.35 -12.69
N ARG A 22 15.49 -12.36 -13.98
CA ARG A 22 15.22 -11.14 -14.76
C ARG A 22 13.95 -10.42 -14.31
N ILE A 23 12.93 -11.16 -13.85
CA ILE A 23 11.70 -10.59 -13.26
C ILE A 23 12.03 -9.94 -11.92
N LEU A 24 12.78 -10.64 -11.05
CA LEU A 24 13.19 -10.13 -9.74
C LEU A 24 14.05 -8.86 -9.86
N GLU A 25 15.02 -8.83 -10.78
CA GLU A 25 15.84 -7.64 -11.05
C GLU A 25 14.98 -6.47 -11.53
N LYS A 26 14.01 -6.71 -12.40
CA LYS A 26 13.10 -5.68 -12.92
C LYS A 26 12.17 -5.13 -11.82
N GLU A 27 11.77 -5.95 -10.86
CA GLU A 27 10.98 -5.54 -9.69
C GLU A 27 11.82 -4.68 -8.73
N ILE A 28 13.09 -5.07 -8.48
CA ILE A 28 14.01 -4.37 -7.57
C ILE A 28 14.38 -2.97 -8.09
N TYR A 29 14.51 -2.79 -9.41
CA TYR A 29 14.90 -1.50 -10.03
C TYR A 29 13.72 -0.68 -10.55
N ARG A 30 12.47 -1.09 -10.31
CA ARG A 30 11.31 -0.33 -10.72
C ARG A 30 11.19 0.94 -9.90
N LEU A 31 11.14 2.08 -10.57
CA LEU A 31 10.80 3.34 -9.90
C LEU A 31 9.39 3.26 -9.30
N PRO A 32 9.19 3.76 -8.08
CA PRO A 32 7.89 3.74 -7.44
C PRO A 32 6.86 4.55 -8.25
N THR A 33 5.66 4.01 -8.38
CA THR A 33 4.54 4.72 -9.01
C THR A 33 4.11 5.92 -8.17
N THR A 34 3.40 6.85 -8.77
CA THR A 34 2.83 8.00 -8.04
C THR A 34 1.94 7.54 -6.87
N TRP A 35 1.22 6.41 -7.02
CA TRP A 35 0.39 5.85 -5.96
C TRP A 35 1.21 5.29 -4.80
N GLU A 36 2.27 4.55 -5.08
CA GLU A 36 3.19 4.04 -4.06
C GLU A 36 3.90 5.17 -3.31
N LEU A 37 4.33 6.22 -4.02
CA LEU A 37 4.89 7.42 -3.38
C LEU A 37 3.87 8.08 -2.45
N PHE A 38 2.61 8.17 -2.88
CA PHE A 38 1.53 8.72 -2.08
C PHE A 38 1.26 7.90 -0.82
N VAL A 39 1.12 6.58 -0.94
CA VAL A 39 0.86 5.70 0.22
C VAL A 39 2.00 5.77 1.23
N ASN A 40 3.25 5.74 0.77
CA ASN A 40 4.42 5.88 1.65
C ASN A 40 4.49 7.27 2.31
N ALA A 41 4.15 8.32 1.59
CA ALA A 41 4.07 9.67 2.14
C ALA A 41 2.95 9.80 3.18
N LEU A 42 1.81 9.16 2.94
CA LEU A 42 0.68 9.14 3.87
C LEU A 42 1.08 8.44 5.18
N ILE A 43 1.66 7.24 5.11
CA ILE A 43 2.18 6.51 6.28
C ILE A 43 3.14 7.39 7.09
N PHE A 44 4.07 8.06 6.41
CA PHE A 44 5.03 8.93 7.08
C PHE A 44 4.36 10.11 7.79
N VAL A 45 3.38 10.74 7.16
CA VAL A 45 2.67 11.90 7.72
C VAL A 45 1.79 11.50 8.91
N GLU A 46 1.16 10.32 8.86
CA GLU A 46 0.25 9.83 9.90
C GLU A 46 1.01 9.33 11.15
N SER A 47 2.01 8.51 10.98
CA SER A 47 2.64 7.80 12.11
C SER A 47 4.17 7.69 12.03
N ARG A 48 4.80 8.14 10.93
CA ARG A 48 6.19 7.82 10.58
C ARG A 48 6.47 6.31 10.46
N GLY A 49 5.43 5.53 10.20
CA GLY A 49 5.50 4.08 10.07
C GLY A 49 5.38 3.30 11.38
N ASP A 50 5.00 3.96 12.48
CA ASP A 50 4.77 3.31 13.77
C ASP A 50 3.42 2.58 13.78
N GLU A 51 3.47 1.26 13.87
CA GLU A 51 2.27 0.40 13.93
C GLU A 51 1.51 0.54 15.26
N ASN A 52 2.17 1.00 16.32
CA ASN A 52 1.60 1.19 17.64
C ASN A 52 1.17 2.64 17.91
N ALA A 53 1.30 3.53 16.92
CA ALA A 53 0.88 4.91 17.07
C ALA A 53 -0.59 5.02 17.43
N VAL A 54 -0.91 5.82 18.45
CA VAL A 54 -2.28 6.10 18.90
C VAL A 54 -2.53 7.60 18.87
N GLY A 55 -3.52 7.99 18.09
CA GLY A 55 -3.95 9.38 17.97
C GLY A 55 -5.06 9.73 18.98
N SER A 56 -5.39 11.01 19.02
CA SER A 56 -6.34 11.56 20.01
C SER A 56 -7.81 11.20 19.74
N LYS A 57 -8.12 10.67 18.57
CA LYS A 57 -9.49 10.32 18.13
C LYS A 57 -9.71 8.82 18.03
N ASN A 58 -8.93 8.03 18.79
CA ASN A 58 -8.90 6.58 18.67
C ASN A 58 -8.52 6.11 17.24
N ASP A 59 -7.76 6.92 16.56
CA ASP A 59 -7.05 6.61 15.33
C ASP A 59 -5.75 5.90 15.69
N VAL A 60 -5.44 4.77 15.06
CA VAL A 60 -4.28 3.94 15.43
C VAL A 60 -3.55 3.38 14.21
N GLY A 61 -2.30 2.97 14.44
CA GLY A 61 -1.46 2.28 13.49
C GLY A 61 -0.84 3.17 12.42
N VAL A 62 -0.22 2.54 11.43
CA VAL A 62 0.58 3.24 10.40
C VAL A 62 -0.21 4.27 9.60
N LEU A 63 -1.51 4.04 9.40
CA LEU A 63 -2.41 4.92 8.65
C LEU A 63 -3.41 5.68 9.55
N GLN A 64 -3.25 5.61 10.87
CA GLN A 64 -4.15 6.27 11.83
C GLN A 64 -5.63 6.00 11.50
N ILE A 65 -5.96 4.70 11.37
CA ILE A 65 -7.31 4.26 11.00
C ILE A 65 -8.24 4.40 12.20
N THR A 66 -9.38 5.06 11.99
CA THR A 66 -10.42 5.25 13.01
C THR A 66 -11.38 4.06 13.05
N PRO A 67 -12.14 3.85 14.16
CA PRO A 67 -13.20 2.83 14.21
C PRO A 67 -14.22 2.96 13.08
N ILE A 68 -14.65 4.19 12.76
CA ILE A 68 -15.59 4.47 11.64
C ILE A 68 -15.02 4.00 10.29
N TYR A 69 -13.70 4.08 10.11
CA TYR A 69 -13.06 3.59 8.90
C TYR A 69 -13.18 2.07 8.77
N VAL A 70 -13.02 1.32 9.87
CA VAL A 70 -13.22 -0.14 9.90
C VAL A 70 -14.68 -0.51 9.59
N GLU A 71 -15.64 0.23 10.15
CA GLU A 71 -17.06 0.05 9.85
C GLU A 71 -17.35 0.26 8.35
N GLU A 72 -16.78 1.29 7.75
CA GLU A 72 -16.94 1.57 6.31
C GLU A 72 -16.35 0.44 5.45
N VAL A 73 -15.17 -0.08 5.79
CA VAL A 73 -14.57 -1.23 5.10
C VAL A 73 -15.50 -2.44 5.15
N ASN A 74 -16.01 -2.78 6.33
CA ASN A 74 -16.92 -3.91 6.51
C ASN A 74 -18.26 -3.69 5.78
N ARG A 75 -18.76 -2.45 5.75
CA ARG A 75 -19.94 -2.07 4.95
C ARG A 75 -19.72 -2.30 3.45
N ILE A 76 -18.56 -1.87 2.92
CA ILE A 76 -18.19 -2.07 1.51
C ILE A 76 -18.15 -3.57 1.17
N LEU A 77 -17.59 -4.38 2.06
CA LEU A 77 -17.46 -5.83 1.88
C LEU A 77 -18.76 -6.60 2.10
N GLY A 78 -19.79 -5.97 2.70
CA GLY A 78 -21.06 -6.61 3.05
C GLY A 78 -20.95 -7.63 4.19
N LYS A 79 -19.85 -7.64 4.94
CA LYS A 79 -19.59 -8.56 6.05
C LYS A 79 -18.49 -8.03 6.98
N ASN A 80 -18.52 -8.45 8.26
CA ASN A 80 -17.55 -8.06 9.28
C ASN A 80 -16.29 -8.92 9.17
N ILE A 81 -15.34 -8.48 8.32
CA ILE A 81 -14.03 -9.13 8.11
C ILE A 81 -12.98 -8.54 9.04
N TYR A 82 -12.96 -7.21 9.15
CA TYR A 82 -11.97 -6.48 9.94
C TYR A 82 -12.54 -6.08 11.30
N ASN A 83 -11.68 -6.14 12.32
CA ASN A 83 -11.97 -5.69 13.68
C ASN A 83 -11.05 -4.52 14.07
N LEU A 84 -11.25 -3.96 15.26
CA LEU A 84 -10.48 -2.79 15.70
C LEU A 84 -8.99 -3.07 15.93
N GLU A 85 -8.63 -4.30 16.28
CA GLU A 85 -7.23 -4.70 16.51
C GLU A 85 -6.45 -4.81 15.20
N ASP A 86 -7.10 -5.10 14.08
CA ASP A 86 -6.47 -5.17 12.75
C ASP A 86 -5.81 -3.84 12.33
N ARG A 87 -6.20 -2.72 12.93
CA ARG A 87 -5.63 -1.39 12.68
C ARG A 87 -4.17 -1.25 13.12
N TYR A 88 -3.70 -2.10 14.05
CA TYR A 88 -2.32 -2.14 14.52
C TYR A 88 -1.40 -2.92 13.57
N SER A 89 -1.94 -3.72 12.68
CA SER A 89 -1.17 -4.37 11.62
C SER A 89 -1.02 -3.44 10.41
N LYS A 90 0.22 -3.20 10.00
CA LYS A 90 0.51 -2.43 8.79
C LYS A 90 -0.14 -3.05 7.56
N GLU A 91 -0.05 -4.38 7.40
CA GLU A 91 -0.64 -5.10 6.29
C GLU A 91 -2.16 -4.91 6.24
N LYS A 92 -2.84 -5.16 7.35
CA LYS A 92 -4.30 -5.00 7.47
C LYS A 92 -4.74 -3.55 7.26
N SER A 93 -3.99 -2.59 7.77
CA SER A 93 -4.25 -1.17 7.55
C SER A 93 -4.18 -0.78 6.09
N LEU A 94 -3.20 -1.31 5.36
CA LEU A 94 -3.06 -1.11 3.91
C LEU A 94 -4.18 -1.79 3.13
N GLU A 95 -4.56 -3.02 3.49
CA GLU A 95 -5.70 -3.72 2.88
C GLU A 95 -6.99 -2.90 3.05
N MET A 96 -7.31 -2.46 4.26
CA MET A 96 -8.48 -1.63 4.54
C MET A 96 -8.45 -0.32 3.73
N PHE A 97 -7.29 0.31 3.65
CA PHE A 97 -7.10 1.52 2.85
C PHE A 97 -7.39 1.28 1.37
N GLU A 98 -6.80 0.25 0.77
CA GLU A 98 -7.02 -0.07 -0.65
C GLU A 98 -8.49 -0.44 -0.94
N ILE A 99 -9.20 -1.14 -0.05
CA ILE A 99 -10.63 -1.45 -0.21
C ILE A 99 -11.44 -0.16 -0.34
N VAL A 100 -11.24 0.82 0.56
CA VAL A 100 -11.94 2.11 0.50
C VAL A 100 -11.57 2.88 -0.78
N GLN A 101 -10.30 2.88 -1.15
CA GLN A 101 -9.84 3.54 -2.37
C GLN A 101 -10.41 2.88 -3.62
N MET A 102 -10.40 1.56 -3.72
CA MET A 102 -10.97 0.85 -4.87
C MET A 102 -12.46 1.15 -5.05
N TYR A 103 -13.20 1.24 -3.95
CA TYR A 103 -14.63 1.51 -3.99
C TYR A 103 -14.95 2.96 -4.34
N HIS A 104 -14.30 3.93 -3.69
CA HIS A 104 -14.61 5.34 -3.84
C HIS A 104 -13.70 6.09 -4.83
N ASN A 105 -12.50 5.58 -5.12
CA ASN A 105 -11.46 6.25 -5.92
C ASN A 105 -10.73 5.28 -6.86
N PRO A 106 -11.44 4.53 -7.73
CA PRO A 106 -10.84 3.49 -8.57
C PRO A 106 -9.76 4.01 -9.53
N GLN A 107 -9.76 5.31 -9.83
CA GLN A 107 -8.75 5.95 -10.67
C GLN A 107 -7.48 6.35 -9.90
N LYS A 108 -7.39 6.05 -8.60
CA LYS A 108 -6.25 6.37 -7.74
C LYS A 108 -5.85 7.86 -7.78
N ASN A 109 -6.83 8.75 -7.81
CA ASN A 109 -6.58 10.19 -7.74
C ASN A 109 -6.10 10.56 -6.33
N VAL A 110 -4.90 11.14 -6.23
CA VAL A 110 -4.24 11.47 -4.95
C VAL A 110 -5.02 12.50 -4.13
N ASP A 111 -5.53 13.55 -4.75
CA ASP A 111 -6.28 14.59 -4.02
C ASP A 111 -7.59 14.05 -3.45
N LYS A 112 -8.26 13.17 -4.19
CA LYS A 112 -9.45 12.47 -3.72
C LYS A 112 -9.11 11.50 -2.60
N ALA A 113 -8.01 10.77 -2.69
CA ALA A 113 -7.55 9.85 -1.67
C ALA A 113 -7.27 10.57 -0.33
N ILE A 114 -6.59 11.71 -0.38
CA ILE A 114 -6.34 12.55 0.79
C ILE A 114 -7.65 12.94 1.49
N LYS A 115 -8.65 13.35 0.72
CA LYS A 115 -9.96 13.74 1.25
C LYS A 115 -10.75 12.57 1.82
N LEU A 116 -10.67 11.40 1.20
CA LEU A 116 -11.32 10.18 1.70
C LEU A 116 -10.70 9.70 3.01
N HIS A 117 -9.37 9.81 3.11
CA HIS A 117 -8.66 9.36 4.30
C HIS A 117 -8.91 10.28 5.51
N ASN A 118 -8.81 11.59 5.31
CA ASN A 118 -9.10 12.57 6.36
C ASN A 118 -9.99 13.71 5.83
N PRO A 119 -11.32 13.53 5.83
CA PRO A 119 -12.26 14.50 5.24
C PRO A 119 -12.26 15.88 5.92
N ARG A 120 -11.81 15.91 7.20
CA ARG A 120 -11.79 17.14 8.02
C ARG A 120 -10.42 17.81 8.03
N ALA A 121 -9.43 17.23 7.37
CA ALA A 121 -8.09 17.81 7.32
C ALA A 121 -8.08 19.13 6.52
N GLY A 122 -7.42 20.13 7.07
CA GLY A 122 -7.20 21.41 6.40
C GLY A 122 -6.19 21.29 5.24
N LYS A 123 -6.04 22.37 4.46
CA LYS A 123 -5.13 22.44 3.30
C LYS A 123 -3.67 22.04 3.64
N GLN A 124 -3.21 22.36 4.84
CA GLN A 124 -1.85 22.06 5.30
C GLN A 124 -1.56 20.55 5.36
N TYR A 125 -2.56 19.72 5.61
CA TYR A 125 -2.40 18.26 5.59
C TYR A 125 -2.05 17.75 4.19
N ALA A 126 -2.78 18.17 3.17
CA ALA A 126 -2.47 17.82 1.79
C ALA A 126 -1.08 18.33 1.36
N VAL A 127 -0.69 19.54 1.79
CA VAL A 127 0.64 20.10 1.52
C VAL A 127 1.75 19.25 2.14
N LYS A 128 1.59 18.77 3.39
CA LYS A 128 2.56 17.88 4.05
C LYS A 128 2.76 16.58 3.28
N ILE A 129 1.65 15.94 2.85
CA ILE A 129 1.72 14.70 2.08
C ILE A 129 2.44 14.93 0.75
N LYS A 130 2.05 15.96 -0.02
CA LYS A 130 2.69 16.25 -1.32
C LYS A 130 4.18 16.56 -1.18
N ARG A 131 4.58 17.33 -0.17
CA ARG A 131 6.01 17.58 0.12
C ARG A 131 6.76 16.28 0.42
N GLN A 132 6.15 15.37 1.17
CA GLN A 132 6.77 14.08 1.46
C GLN A 132 6.86 13.20 0.20
N MET A 133 5.86 13.23 -0.69
CA MET A 133 5.94 12.55 -1.99
C MET A 133 7.11 13.09 -2.84
N ASP A 134 7.27 14.41 -2.89
CA ASP A 134 8.36 15.03 -3.65
C ASP A 134 9.73 14.63 -3.07
N TYR A 135 9.86 14.61 -1.76
CA TYR A 135 11.08 14.14 -1.09
C TYR A 135 11.40 12.67 -1.42
N LEU A 136 10.39 11.78 -1.40
CA LEU A 136 10.58 10.37 -1.73
C LEU A 136 10.93 10.14 -3.21
N ARG A 137 10.50 11.03 -4.10
CA ARG A 137 10.82 10.95 -5.55
C ARG A 137 12.28 11.29 -5.85
N THR A 138 12.95 12.04 -4.99
CA THR A 138 14.33 12.49 -5.19
C THR A 138 15.38 11.57 -4.55
N LYS A 139 14.96 10.50 -3.90
CA LYS A 139 15.82 9.46 -3.30
C LYS A 139 15.91 8.22 -4.16
#